data_34a49ccf5e35ea6d1c5a81c790730cff
#
_entry.id   34a49ccf5e35ea6d1c5a81c790730cff
#
_cell.length_a   1.000
_cell.length_b   1.000
_cell.length_c   1.000
_cell.angle_alpha   90.00
_cell.angle_beta   90.00
_cell.angle_gamma   90.00
#
_symmetry.space_group_name_H-M   'P 1'
#
loop_
_entity.id
_entity.type
_entity.pdbx_description
1 polymer ?
#
loop_
_entity_poly.entity_id
_entity_poly.type
_entity_poly.pdbx_seq_one_letter_code
_entity_poly.pdbx_strand_id
1 'polypeptide(L)'
;MELRQLEYFQMASRLKNITRAAERLRVSQPNITVAIKKLEGELGIQLFDRSQKQLSLTPEGAVFLGRVEVALRNIQDAVLEVNDYKQLQKGTIKIGIPPMMGAYLFPKIFSSFQRRYSHLDVYLHEEGSVAIREQLERDELDFGIIIIPEGSPNLQLLPMARSQIVCCVPADSDLAARKAVTLQDIEDRNLIMLKEGSFLRQTMLEKMKTAGVTPNIVLESNQVVTIMGLVASGVGNAFLLDMVVHDTPGIKAIPLATPVFVDVGLAWKRDRYISRAAQSFIEFSKDILSHQTNHTIL
;
A
#
# COMPACT_ATOMS: atom_id res chain seq x y z
N MET A 1 31.62 -14.62 -8.73
CA MET A 1 30.35 -14.11 -8.19
C MET A 1 29.21 -14.65 -9.05
N GLU A 2 28.27 -15.36 -8.42
CA GLU A 2 27.14 -16.04 -9.08
C GLU A 2 25.82 -15.40 -8.66
N LEU A 3 24.79 -15.41 -9.53
CA LEU A 3 23.47 -14.84 -9.24
C LEU A 3 22.86 -15.38 -7.95
N ARG A 4 22.97 -16.70 -7.74
CA ARG A 4 22.45 -17.35 -6.52
C ARG A 4 23.10 -16.85 -5.23
N GLN A 5 24.39 -16.49 -5.26
CA GLN A 5 25.05 -15.91 -4.10
C GLN A 5 24.43 -14.55 -3.74
N LEU A 6 24.09 -13.73 -4.74
CA LEU A 6 23.43 -12.44 -4.55
C LEU A 6 22.01 -12.62 -4.01
N GLU A 7 21.23 -13.57 -4.54
CA GLU A 7 19.89 -13.91 -4.05
C GLU A 7 19.91 -14.37 -2.58
N TYR A 8 20.86 -15.22 -2.24
CA TYR A 8 21.02 -15.74 -0.86
C TYR A 8 21.43 -14.62 0.10
N PHE A 9 22.36 -13.78 -0.31
CA PHE A 9 22.76 -12.61 0.47
C PHE A 9 21.58 -11.65 0.70
N GLN A 10 20.85 -11.30 -0.34
CA GLN A 10 19.65 -10.44 -0.26
C GLN A 10 18.60 -11.03 0.70
N MET A 11 18.25 -12.31 0.54
CA MET A 11 17.23 -12.96 1.38
C MET A 11 17.65 -13.04 2.85
N ALA A 12 18.92 -13.38 3.12
CA ALA A 12 19.47 -13.42 4.47
C ALA A 12 19.45 -12.02 5.13
N SER A 13 19.76 -10.97 4.36
CA SER A 13 19.70 -9.58 4.80
C SER A 13 18.28 -9.14 5.14
N ARG A 14 17.30 -9.43 4.28
CA ARG A 14 15.88 -9.08 4.49
C ARG A 14 15.29 -9.76 5.72
N LEU A 15 15.55 -11.04 5.91
CA LEU A 15 15.00 -11.82 7.02
C LEU A 15 15.84 -11.72 8.29
N LYS A 16 17.03 -11.11 8.23
CA LYS A 16 18.02 -11.03 9.33
C LYS A 16 18.26 -12.39 9.98
N ASN A 17 18.15 -13.46 9.18
CA ASN A 17 18.23 -14.85 9.65
C ASN A 17 18.53 -15.80 8.49
N ILE A 18 19.65 -16.52 8.56
CA ILE A 18 20.09 -17.45 7.51
C ILE A 18 19.17 -18.67 7.41
N THR A 19 18.68 -19.18 8.55
CA THR A 19 17.80 -20.35 8.56
C THR A 19 16.47 -20.07 7.90
N ARG A 20 15.83 -18.96 8.25
CA ARG A 20 14.58 -18.51 7.60
C ARG A 20 14.78 -18.21 6.11
N ALA A 21 15.94 -17.66 5.73
CA ALA A 21 16.27 -17.46 4.33
C ALA A 21 16.36 -18.79 3.58
N ALA A 22 16.97 -19.81 4.18
CA ALA A 22 17.06 -21.15 3.61
C ALA A 22 15.69 -21.81 3.42
N GLU A 23 14.83 -21.73 4.43
CA GLU A 23 13.44 -22.20 4.34
C GLU A 23 12.68 -21.50 3.22
N ARG A 24 12.78 -20.16 3.14
CA ARG A 24 12.11 -19.34 2.11
C ARG A 24 12.56 -19.67 0.69
N LEU A 25 13.86 -19.94 0.53
CA LEU A 25 14.48 -20.27 -0.75
C LEU A 25 14.47 -21.80 -1.05
N ARG A 26 13.93 -22.62 -0.13
CA ARG A 26 13.87 -24.09 -0.25
C ARG A 26 15.22 -24.74 -0.48
N VAL A 27 16.23 -24.26 0.24
CA VAL A 27 17.59 -24.78 0.22
C VAL A 27 18.07 -25.10 1.64
N SER A 28 19.20 -25.81 1.78
CA SER A 28 19.78 -26.05 3.10
C SER A 28 20.49 -24.81 3.64
N GLN A 29 20.44 -24.60 4.95
CA GLN A 29 21.15 -23.50 5.62
C GLN A 29 22.66 -23.50 5.36
N PRO A 30 23.38 -24.66 5.34
CA PRO A 30 24.77 -24.70 4.96
C PRO A 30 25.06 -24.14 3.56
N ASN A 31 24.16 -24.38 2.58
CA ASN A 31 24.34 -23.87 1.22
C ASN A 31 24.36 -22.33 1.20
N ILE A 32 23.46 -21.67 1.93
CA ILE A 32 23.46 -20.21 2.03
C ILE A 32 24.73 -19.72 2.73
N THR A 33 25.11 -20.36 3.83
CA THR A 33 26.30 -19.97 4.59
C THR A 33 27.57 -20.07 3.76
N VAL A 34 27.74 -21.17 3.00
CA VAL A 34 28.90 -21.38 2.12
C VAL A 34 28.89 -20.37 0.98
N ALA A 35 27.73 -20.13 0.36
CA ALA A 35 27.59 -19.17 -0.74
C ALA A 35 27.92 -17.73 -0.31
N ILE A 36 27.44 -17.32 0.87
CA ILE A 36 27.77 -16.00 1.43
C ILE A 36 29.26 -15.88 1.77
N LYS A 37 29.85 -16.90 2.40
CA LYS A 37 31.29 -16.90 2.68
C LYS A 37 32.14 -16.82 1.40
N LYS A 38 31.72 -17.54 0.34
CA LYS A 38 32.38 -17.47 -0.97
C LYS A 38 32.28 -16.06 -1.55
N LEU A 39 31.10 -15.42 -1.46
CA LEU A 39 30.89 -14.05 -1.91
C LEU A 39 31.76 -13.05 -1.13
N GLU A 40 31.79 -13.14 0.21
CA GLU A 40 32.64 -12.33 1.07
C GLU A 40 34.14 -12.53 0.72
N GLY A 41 34.55 -13.78 0.46
CA GLY A 41 35.92 -14.09 0.05
C GLY A 41 36.30 -13.53 -1.32
N GLU A 42 35.39 -13.55 -2.30
CA GLU A 42 35.60 -12.94 -3.61
C GLU A 42 35.70 -11.41 -3.56
N LEU A 43 34.92 -10.79 -2.65
CA LEU A 43 34.93 -9.33 -2.45
C LEU A 43 36.05 -8.85 -1.53
N GLY A 44 36.66 -9.75 -0.75
CA GLY A 44 37.68 -9.41 0.24
C GLY A 44 37.16 -8.64 1.46
N ILE A 45 35.84 -8.64 1.68
CA ILE A 45 35.17 -7.91 2.77
C ILE A 45 34.10 -8.76 3.43
N GLN A 46 33.80 -8.48 4.70
CA GLN A 46 32.67 -9.07 5.41
C GLN A 46 31.42 -8.28 5.10
N LEU A 47 30.34 -8.96 4.71
CA LEU A 47 29.03 -8.34 4.43
C LEU A 47 28.10 -8.41 5.64
N PHE A 48 28.30 -9.41 6.51
CA PHE A 48 27.55 -9.56 7.75
C PHE A 48 28.42 -9.42 8.98
N ASP A 49 27.91 -8.68 9.96
CA ASP A 49 28.47 -8.68 11.32
C ASP A 49 28.01 -9.93 12.06
N ARG A 50 28.98 -10.72 12.52
CA ARG A 50 28.75 -11.98 13.25
C ARG A 50 28.98 -11.85 14.75
N SER A 51 29.33 -10.66 15.22
CA SER A 51 29.60 -10.41 16.65
C SER A 51 28.32 -10.36 17.48
N GLN A 52 27.17 -10.13 16.87
CA GLN A 52 25.89 -9.98 17.53
C GLN A 52 25.05 -11.26 17.48
N LYS A 53 24.12 -11.41 18.45
CA LYS A 53 23.15 -12.53 18.48
C LYS A 53 22.22 -12.58 17.26
N GLN A 54 21.99 -11.44 16.62
CA GLN A 54 21.15 -11.30 15.44
C GLN A 54 22.02 -10.93 14.22
N LEU A 55 21.72 -11.56 13.09
CA LEU A 55 22.41 -11.28 11.83
C LEU A 55 22.15 -9.82 11.41
N SER A 56 23.21 -9.03 11.30
CA SER A 56 23.17 -7.65 10.85
C SER A 56 24.19 -7.41 9.73
N LEU A 57 23.95 -6.40 8.91
CA LEU A 57 24.90 -6.01 7.87
C LEU A 57 26.03 -5.16 8.42
N THR A 58 27.21 -5.31 7.85
CA THR A 58 28.28 -4.32 7.98
C THR A 58 27.92 -3.05 7.19
N PRO A 59 28.60 -1.91 7.41
CA PRO A 59 28.43 -0.73 6.55
C PRO A 59 28.65 -1.04 5.07
N GLU A 60 29.67 -1.82 4.74
CA GLU A 60 29.97 -2.27 3.38
C GLU A 60 28.88 -3.21 2.85
N GLY A 61 28.38 -4.11 3.70
CA GLY A 61 27.26 -5.00 3.40
C GLY A 61 25.98 -4.23 3.05
N ALA A 62 25.70 -3.13 3.76
CA ALA A 62 24.53 -2.29 3.48
C ALA A 62 24.66 -1.58 2.11
N VAL A 63 25.83 -1.02 1.81
CA VAL A 63 26.11 -0.42 0.50
C VAL A 63 26.01 -1.46 -0.62
N PHE A 64 26.61 -2.64 -0.42
CA PHE A 64 26.57 -3.71 -1.39
C PHE A 64 25.14 -4.23 -1.61
N LEU A 65 24.32 -4.37 -0.54
CA LEU A 65 22.92 -4.78 -0.64
C LEU A 65 22.13 -3.87 -1.59
N GLY A 66 22.26 -2.55 -1.45
CA GLY A 66 21.56 -1.61 -2.34
C GLY A 66 21.91 -1.82 -3.81
N ARG A 67 23.18 -2.15 -4.13
CA ARG A 67 23.59 -2.44 -5.51
C ARG A 67 23.13 -3.81 -6.00
N VAL A 68 23.16 -4.82 -5.12
CA VAL A 68 22.65 -6.16 -5.40
C VAL A 68 21.15 -6.13 -5.70
N GLU A 69 20.37 -5.39 -4.93
CA GLU A 69 18.93 -5.25 -5.16
C GLU A 69 18.61 -4.64 -6.53
N VAL A 70 19.37 -3.64 -6.97
CA VAL A 70 19.24 -3.07 -8.32
C VAL A 70 19.60 -4.09 -9.40
N ALA A 71 20.72 -4.82 -9.23
CA ALA A 71 21.18 -5.79 -10.23
C ALA A 71 20.19 -6.97 -10.38
N LEU A 72 19.71 -7.53 -9.28
CA LEU A 72 18.72 -8.62 -9.30
C LEU A 72 17.41 -8.17 -9.93
N ARG A 73 16.98 -6.95 -9.68
CA ARG A 73 15.83 -6.33 -10.30
C ARG A 73 15.98 -6.22 -11.81
N ASN A 74 17.08 -5.66 -12.29
CA ASN A 74 17.33 -5.51 -13.72
C ASN A 74 17.28 -6.86 -14.45
N ILE A 75 17.76 -7.93 -13.81
CA ILE A 75 17.66 -9.29 -14.38
C ILE A 75 16.21 -9.75 -14.43
N GLN A 76 15.44 -9.51 -13.36
CA GLN A 76 14.02 -9.85 -13.34
C GLN A 76 13.23 -9.07 -14.38
N ASP A 77 13.51 -7.78 -14.53
CA ASP A 77 12.88 -6.92 -15.53
C ASP A 77 13.19 -7.40 -16.95
N ALA A 78 14.44 -7.79 -17.23
CA ALA A 78 14.83 -8.38 -18.53
C ALA A 78 14.07 -9.68 -18.82
N VAL A 79 13.87 -10.54 -17.81
CA VAL A 79 13.07 -11.77 -17.96
C VAL A 79 11.60 -11.44 -18.22
N LEU A 80 11.03 -10.46 -17.54
CA LEU A 80 9.66 -10.00 -17.76
C LEU A 80 9.50 -9.43 -19.18
N GLU A 81 10.42 -8.58 -19.61
CA GLU A 81 10.41 -8.01 -20.95
C GLU A 81 10.42 -9.08 -22.04
N VAL A 82 11.32 -10.08 -21.92
CA VAL A 82 11.37 -11.20 -22.87
C VAL A 82 10.09 -12.04 -22.85
N ASN A 83 9.50 -12.24 -21.68
CA ASN A 83 8.23 -12.96 -21.54
C ASN A 83 7.06 -12.19 -22.18
N ASP A 84 7.04 -10.86 -22.08
CA ASP A 84 6.03 -10.03 -22.74
C ASP A 84 6.07 -10.15 -24.28
N TYR A 85 7.26 -10.39 -24.88
CA TYR A 85 7.36 -10.72 -26.30
C TYR A 85 6.76 -12.10 -26.65
N LYS A 86 6.81 -13.06 -25.71
CA LYS A 86 6.28 -14.41 -25.92
C LYS A 86 4.78 -14.53 -25.63
N GLN A 87 4.26 -13.71 -24.73
CA GLN A 87 2.88 -13.79 -24.23
C GLN A 87 2.02 -12.63 -24.71
N LEU A 88 1.82 -12.53 -26.03
CA LEU A 88 0.90 -11.54 -26.64
C LEU A 88 -0.57 -11.67 -26.18
N GLN A 89 -0.91 -12.69 -25.38
CA GLN A 89 -2.31 -13.00 -25.03
C GLN A 89 -2.59 -13.30 -23.56
N LYS A 90 -1.60 -13.39 -22.68
CA LYS A 90 -1.83 -13.63 -21.23
C LYS A 90 -0.82 -12.84 -20.41
N GLY A 91 -1.30 -11.92 -19.59
CA GLY A 91 -0.48 -11.17 -18.66
C GLY A 91 -1.09 -11.20 -17.26
N THR A 92 -0.25 -11.14 -16.26
CA THR A 92 -0.66 -11.06 -14.85
C THR A 92 -0.35 -9.67 -14.34
N ILE A 93 -1.29 -9.10 -13.60
CA ILE A 93 -1.15 -7.80 -12.93
C ILE A 93 -1.36 -8.01 -11.42
N LYS A 94 -0.41 -7.53 -10.61
CA LYS A 94 -0.52 -7.52 -9.15
C LYS A 94 -0.82 -6.13 -8.66
N ILE A 95 -1.99 -5.94 -8.07
CA ILE A 95 -2.50 -4.64 -7.61
C ILE A 95 -2.60 -4.64 -6.10
N GLY A 96 -2.00 -3.63 -5.45
CA GLY A 96 -2.23 -3.32 -4.05
C GLY A 96 -3.35 -2.30 -3.89
N ILE A 97 -4.26 -2.51 -2.93
CA ILE A 97 -5.35 -1.58 -2.70
C ILE A 97 -5.77 -1.57 -1.23
N PRO A 98 -5.97 -0.39 -0.62
CA PRO A 98 -6.57 -0.34 0.71
C PRO A 98 -8.02 -0.83 0.67
N PRO A 99 -8.49 -1.56 1.70
CA PRO A 99 -9.85 -2.14 1.72
C PRO A 99 -10.96 -1.12 1.39
N MET A 100 -10.81 0.12 1.83
CA MET A 100 -11.73 1.20 1.53
C MET A 100 -11.83 1.51 0.03
N MET A 101 -10.68 1.56 -0.65
CA MET A 101 -10.62 1.79 -2.11
C MET A 101 -11.05 0.54 -2.87
N GLY A 102 -10.72 -0.64 -2.36
CA GLY A 102 -11.14 -1.94 -2.90
C GLY A 102 -12.65 -2.10 -2.95
N ALA A 103 -13.35 -1.62 -1.91
CA ALA A 103 -14.80 -1.71 -1.85
C ALA A 103 -15.52 -0.70 -2.78
N TYR A 104 -14.98 0.51 -2.96
CA TYR A 104 -15.76 1.61 -3.56
C TYR A 104 -15.22 2.15 -4.89
N LEU A 105 -13.91 2.30 -5.02
CA LEU A 105 -13.29 2.85 -6.23
C LEU A 105 -12.97 1.76 -7.26
N PHE A 106 -12.32 0.69 -6.80
CA PHE A 106 -11.80 -0.35 -7.67
C PHE A 106 -12.86 -1.07 -8.51
N PRO A 107 -14.04 -1.46 -7.99
CA PRO A 107 -15.06 -2.16 -8.80
C PRO A 107 -15.52 -1.34 -10.00
N LYS A 108 -15.63 -0.01 -9.87
CA LYS A 108 -16.04 0.89 -10.95
C LYS A 108 -15.04 0.90 -12.10
N ILE A 109 -13.74 0.87 -11.78
CA ILE A 109 -12.65 0.86 -12.75
C ILE A 109 -12.47 -0.54 -13.32
N PHE A 110 -12.39 -1.55 -12.44
CA PHE A 110 -12.03 -2.90 -12.80
C PHE A 110 -13.09 -3.59 -13.68
N SER A 111 -14.37 -3.37 -13.42
CA SER A 111 -15.43 -3.96 -14.23
C SER A 111 -15.33 -3.55 -15.71
N SER A 112 -14.95 -2.33 -15.99
CA SER A 112 -14.75 -1.81 -17.35
C SER A 112 -13.43 -2.27 -17.95
N PHE A 113 -12.37 -2.34 -17.14
CA PHE A 113 -11.09 -2.91 -17.54
C PHE A 113 -11.20 -4.38 -17.93
N GLN A 114 -11.84 -5.20 -17.09
CA GLN A 114 -12.02 -6.63 -17.33
C GLN A 114 -12.79 -6.93 -18.63
N ARG A 115 -13.77 -6.09 -18.96
CA ARG A 115 -14.50 -6.24 -20.23
C ARG A 115 -13.63 -5.99 -21.46
N ARG A 116 -12.68 -5.03 -21.37
CA ARG A 116 -11.80 -4.67 -22.48
C ARG A 116 -10.57 -5.61 -22.57
N TYR A 117 -10.10 -6.11 -21.42
CA TYR A 117 -8.89 -6.93 -21.31
C TYR A 117 -9.17 -8.25 -20.58
N SER A 118 -10.16 -9.00 -21.04
CA SER A 118 -10.63 -10.25 -20.42
C SER A 118 -9.59 -11.38 -20.37
N HIS A 119 -8.49 -11.25 -21.12
CA HIS A 119 -7.40 -12.22 -21.17
C HIS A 119 -6.31 -11.96 -20.11
N LEU A 120 -6.41 -10.85 -19.36
CA LEU A 120 -5.45 -10.51 -18.31
C LEU A 120 -5.91 -11.01 -16.95
N ASP A 121 -5.00 -11.68 -16.25
CA ASP A 121 -5.22 -12.12 -14.86
C ASP A 121 -4.84 -10.99 -13.89
N VAL A 122 -5.72 -10.67 -12.94
CA VAL A 122 -5.48 -9.65 -11.93
C VAL A 122 -5.49 -10.26 -10.54
N TYR A 123 -4.40 -10.06 -9.80
CA TYR A 123 -4.27 -10.44 -8.41
C TYR A 123 -4.35 -9.20 -7.53
N LEU A 124 -5.35 -9.19 -6.66
CA LEU A 124 -5.61 -8.09 -5.75
C LEU A 124 -5.01 -8.39 -4.37
N HIS A 125 -4.21 -7.46 -3.84
CA HIS A 125 -3.68 -7.48 -2.48
C HIS A 125 -4.33 -6.36 -1.68
N GLU A 126 -5.12 -6.72 -0.67
CA GLU A 126 -5.79 -5.77 0.21
C GLU A 126 -4.98 -5.53 1.49
N GLU A 127 -4.32 -4.39 1.55
CA GLU A 127 -3.48 -3.97 2.68
C GLU A 127 -3.60 -2.46 2.92
N GLY A 128 -3.08 -1.95 4.05
CA GLY A 128 -3.01 -0.51 4.29
C GLY A 128 -2.07 0.21 3.31
N SER A 129 -2.34 1.48 3.01
CA SER A 129 -1.55 2.27 2.04
C SER A 129 -0.05 2.28 2.35
N VAL A 130 0.34 2.20 3.61
CA VAL A 130 1.76 2.14 4.02
C VAL A 130 2.40 0.82 3.59
N ALA A 131 1.72 -0.30 3.85
CA ALA A 131 2.21 -1.63 3.46
C ALA A 131 2.27 -1.78 1.93
N ILE A 132 1.26 -1.27 1.22
CA ILE A 132 1.24 -1.27 -0.25
C ILE A 132 2.43 -0.49 -0.81
N ARG A 133 2.74 0.68 -0.25
CA ARG A 133 3.92 1.46 -0.67
C ARG A 133 5.21 0.67 -0.47
N GLU A 134 5.38 0.03 0.68
CA GLU A 134 6.55 -0.82 0.93
C GLU A 134 6.64 -2.01 -0.04
N GLN A 135 5.50 -2.63 -0.38
CA GLN A 135 5.45 -3.72 -1.36
C GLN A 135 5.80 -3.24 -2.78
N LEU A 136 5.37 -2.03 -3.17
CA LEU A 136 5.79 -1.40 -4.42
C LEU A 136 7.31 -1.15 -4.44
N GLU A 137 7.87 -0.62 -3.35
CA GLU A 137 9.31 -0.39 -3.23
C GLU A 137 10.13 -1.69 -3.26
N ARG A 138 9.54 -2.81 -2.79
CA ARG A 138 10.14 -4.15 -2.81
C ARG A 138 9.85 -4.95 -4.08
N ASP A 139 9.20 -4.36 -5.08
CA ASP A 139 8.83 -5.00 -6.34
C ASP A 139 7.89 -6.21 -6.19
N GLU A 140 7.11 -6.26 -5.13
CA GLU A 140 6.13 -7.33 -4.86
C GLU A 140 4.80 -7.08 -5.60
N LEU A 141 4.51 -5.81 -5.93
CA LEU A 141 3.34 -5.34 -6.67
C LEU A 141 3.76 -4.60 -7.95
N ASP A 142 2.92 -4.63 -8.96
CA ASP A 142 3.12 -3.84 -10.18
C ASP A 142 2.68 -2.40 -9.98
N PHE A 143 1.53 -2.19 -9.35
CA PHE A 143 1.05 -0.89 -8.93
C PHE A 143 0.09 -0.99 -7.73
N GLY A 144 -0.20 0.15 -7.14
CA GLY A 144 -1.14 0.26 -6.03
C GLY A 144 -2.04 1.48 -6.16
N ILE A 145 -3.29 1.35 -5.71
CA ILE A 145 -4.15 2.51 -5.49
C ILE A 145 -3.93 2.92 -4.04
N ILE A 146 -3.36 4.10 -3.81
CA ILE A 146 -2.98 4.57 -2.48
C ILE A 146 -3.44 6.01 -2.24
N ILE A 147 -3.50 6.41 -0.99
CA ILE A 147 -3.50 7.83 -0.66
C ILE A 147 -2.08 8.35 -0.94
N ILE A 148 -2.00 9.38 -1.76
CA ILE A 148 -0.72 9.96 -2.20
C ILE A 148 -0.08 10.69 -1.02
N PRO A 149 1.06 10.21 -0.51
CA PRO A 149 1.77 10.91 0.55
C PRO A 149 2.61 12.05 -0.01
N GLU A 150 2.87 13.06 0.81
CA GLU A 150 3.89 14.06 0.48
C GLU A 150 5.26 13.42 0.40
N GLY A 151 5.99 13.66 -0.70
CA GLY A 151 7.37 13.23 -0.86
C GLY A 151 7.58 11.73 -1.10
N SER A 152 7.15 11.20 -2.25
CA SER A 152 7.45 9.82 -2.69
C SER A 152 8.39 9.82 -3.92
N PRO A 153 9.70 10.07 -3.75
CA PRO A 153 10.61 10.26 -4.88
C PRO A 153 10.79 9.00 -5.74
N ASN A 154 10.60 7.82 -5.15
CA ASN A 154 10.81 6.52 -5.82
C ASN A 154 9.56 6.01 -6.56
N LEU A 155 8.41 6.67 -6.39
CA LEU A 155 7.17 6.28 -7.04
C LEU A 155 6.80 7.26 -8.14
N GLN A 156 6.22 6.74 -9.21
CA GLN A 156 5.41 7.51 -10.14
C GLN A 156 3.97 7.47 -9.63
N LEU A 157 3.29 8.61 -9.74
CA LEU A 157 1.97 8.82 -9.21
C LEU A 157 1.04 9.35 -10.30
N LEU A 158 -0.13 8.78 -10.43
CA LEU A 158 -1.22 9.27 -11.24
C LEU A 158 -2.39 9.61 -10.32
N PRO A 159 -2.65 10.89 -10.03
CA PRO A 159 -3.81 11.29 -9.24
C PRO A 159 -5.11 10.83 -9.92
N MET A 160 -6.02 10.24 -9.13
CA MET A 160 -7.28 9.70 -9.62
C MET A 160 -8.50 10.40 -9.05
N ALA A 161 -8.45 10.73 -7.75
CA ALA A 161 -9.55 11.39 -7.05
C ALA A 161 -9.02 12.21 -5.87
N ARG A 162 -9.77 13.24 -5.50
CA ARG A 162 -9.56 13.97 -4.24
C ARG A 162 -10.78 13.75 -3.37
N SER A 163 -10.56 13.41 -2.11
CA SER A 163 -11.60 13.10 -1.14
C SER A 163 -11.34 13.80 0.18
N GLN A 164 -12.40 14.09 0.92
CA GLN A 164 -12.33 14.72 2.23
C GLN A 164 -12.48 13.66 3.31
N ILE A 165 -11.71 13.80 4.40
CA ILE A 165 -11.95 13.02 5.62
C ILE A 165 -13.15 13.63 6.33
N VAL A 166 -14.17 12.81 6.60
CA VAL A 166 -15.39 13.18 7.30
C VAL A 166 -15.54 12.38 8.59
N CYS A 167 -16.22 12.98 9.56
CA CYS A 167 -16.67 12.28 10.77
C CYS A 167 -18.00 11.60 10.48
N CYS A 168 -18.03 10.29 10.59
CA CYS A 168 -19.23 9.46 10.48
C CYS A 168 -19.83 9.27 11.85
N VAL A 169 -21.08 9.71 12.01
CA VAL A 169 -21.83 9.59 13.27
C VAL A 169 -23.16 8.88 13.03
N PRO A 170 -23.79 8.27 14.06
CA PRO A 170 -25.16 7.78 13.93
C PRO A 170 -26.10 8.89 13.47
N ALA A 171 -27.06 8.55 12.60
CA ALA A 171 -27.98 9.54 12.03
C ALA A 171 -28.87 10.24 13.07
N ASP A 172 -29.09 9.60 14.22
CA ASP A 172 -29.84 10.11 15.37
C ASP A 172 -28.96 10.78 16.44
N SER A 173 -27.65 10.89 16.21
CA SER A 173 -26.71 11.54 17.10
C SER A 173 -26.96 13.06 17.16
N ASP A 174 -26.70 13.68 18.32
CA ASP A 174 -26.70 15.13 18.50
C ASP A 174 -25.73 15.85 17.56
N LEU A 175 -24.66 15.18 17.13
CA LEU A 175 -23.73 15.71 16.13
C LEU A 175 -24.32 15.73 14.71
N ALA A 176 -25.30 14.88 14.40
CA ALA A 176 -25.84 14.76 13.04
C ALA A 176 -26.49 16.04 12.51
N ALA A 177 -26.93 16.92 13.41
CA ALA A 177 -27.50 18.23 13.06
C ALA A 177 -26.42 19.31 12.80
N ARG A 178 -25.16 19.05 13.07
CA ARG A 178 -24.08 20.03 12.92
C ARG A 178 -23.64 20.14 11.46
N LYS A 179 -23.25 21.34 11.04
CA LYS A 179 -22.66 21.58 9.70
C LYS A 179 -21.20 21.15 9.62
N ALA A 180 -20.49 21.17 10.73
CA ALA A 180 -19.11 20.70 10.86
C ALA A 180 -18.84 20.30 12.31
N VAL A 181 -17.84 19.43 12.52
CA VAL A 181 -17.38 19.01 13.85
C VAL A 181 -15.90 19.34 14.04
N THR A 182 -15.55 19.73 15.26
CA THR A 182 -14.15 19.88 15.68
C THR A 182 -13.64 18.56 16.25
N LEU A 183 -12.33 18.43 16.42
CA LEU A 183 -11.76 17.24 17.10
C LEU A 183 -12.12 17.20 18.59
N GLN A 184 -12.30 18.37 19.22
CA GLN A 184 -12.77 18.48 20.61
C GLN A 184 -14.20 17.94 20.77
N ASP A 185 -15.08 18.10 19.79
CA ASP A 185 -16.44 17.54 19.83
C ASP A 185 -16.43 15.99 19.91
N ILE A 186 -15.31 15.36 19.58
CA ILE A 186 -15.13 13.89 19.52
C ILE A 186 -14.36 13.36 20.73
N GLU A 187 -13.72 14.19 21.56
CA GLU A 187 -12.78 13.79 22.62
C GLU A 187 -13.38 12.77 23.58
N ASP A 188 -14.58 13.01 24.10
CA ASP A 188 -15.25 12.15 25.08
C ASP A 188 -16.13 11.07 24.44
N ARG A 189 -16.05 10.88 23.11
CA ARG A 189 -16.93 9.97 22.39
C ARG A 189 -16.20 8.69 21.99
N ASN A 190 -16.95 7.60 22.00
CA ASN A 190 -16.45 6.34 21.47
C ASN A 190 -16.02 6.50 20.01
N LEU A 191 -14.83 6.05 19.68
CA LEU A 191 -14.26 6.11 18.36
C LEU A 191 -13.94 4.71 17.83
N ILE A 192 -14.43 4.41 16.65
CA ILE A 192 -14.11 3.20 15.88
C ILE A 192 -13.04 3.61 14.88
N MET A 193 -11.86 2.98 14.96
CA MET A 193 -10.69 3.40 14.18
C MET A 193 -10.29 2.32 13.17
N LEU A 194 -9.65 2.74 12.08
CA LEU A 194 -8.91 1.83 11.22
C LEU A 194 -7.70 1.27 11.99
N LYS A 195 -7.27 0.04 11.67
CA LYS A 195 -6.08 -0.58 12.27
C LYS A 195 -4.79 0.13 11.87
N GLU A 196 -3.71 -0.24 12.53
CA GLU A 196 -2.35 0.20 12.19
C GLU A 196 -2.02 -0.08 10.71
N GLY A 197 -1.14 0.75 10.11
CA GLY A 197 -0.83 0.70 8.68
C GLY A 197 -1.80 1.48 7.78
N SER A 198 -2.92 1.99 8.32
CA SER A 198 -3.80 2.90 7.60
C SER A 198 -3.25 4.33 7.64
N PHE A 199 -3.09 4.93 6.46
CA PHE A 199 -2.73 6.35 6.34
C PHE A 199 -3.78 7.27 7.02
N LEU A 200 -5.06 6.96 6.86
CA LEU A 200 -6.15 7.72 7.46
C LEU A 200 -6.07 7.73 9.00
N ARG A 201 -5.77 6.56 9.59
CA ARG A 201 -5.53 6.46 11.03
C ARG A 201 -4.36 7.34 11.46
N GLN A 202 -3.22 7.23 10.80
CA GLN A 202 -2.04 8.02 11.14
C GLN A 202 -2.34 9.51 11.08
N THR A 203 -2.96 9.96 9.99
CA THR A 203 -3.34 11.37 9.78
C THR A 203 -4.26 11.87 10.90
N MET A 204 -5.28 11.09 11.26
CA MET A 204 -6.25 11.53 12.29
C MET A 204 -5.65 11.54 13.67
N LEU A 205 -4.85 10.53 14.05
CA LEU A 205 -4.17 10.51 15.34
C LEU A 205 -3.17 11.65 15.50
N GLU A 206 -2.43 12.00 14.44
CA GLU A 206 -1.52 13.13 14.46
C GLU A 206 -2.26 14.47 14.62
N LYS A 207 -3.38 14.66 13.91
CA LYS A 207 -4.23 15.85 14.06
C LYS A 207 -4.85 15.95 15.45
N MET A 208 -5.34 14.86 16.01
CA MET A 208 -5.85 14.80 17.38
C MET A 208 -4.78 15.16 18.39
N LYS A 209 -3.57 14.57 18.25
CA LYS A 209 -2.42 14.90 19.11
C LYS A 209 -2.06 16.38 19.04
N THR A 210 -2.03 16.95 17.83
CA THR A 210 -1.75 18.39 17.64
C THR A 210 -2.83 19.28 18.25
N ALA A 211 -4.08 18.83 18.24
CA ALA A 211 -5.22 19.53 18.82
C ALA A 211 -5.35 19.31 20.34
N GLY A 212 -4.47 18.51 20.97
CA GLY A 212 -4.53 18.17 22.38
C GLY A 212 -5.66 17.21 22.75
N VAL A 213 -6.23 16.49 21.78
CA VAL A 213 -7.37 15.57 21.94
C VAL A 213 -6.86 14.14 22.08
N THR A 214 -7.32 13.44 23.10
CA THR A 214 -7.03 12.02 23.32
C THR A 214 -8.22 11.18 22.84
N PRO A 215 -8.07 10.34 21.79
CA PRO A 215 -9.19 9.55 21.30
C PRO A 215 -9.55 8.39 22.24
N ASN A 216 -10.83 8.18 22.50
CA ASN A 216 -11.35 7.00 23.18
C ASN A 216 -11.65 5.90 22.16
N ILE A 217 -10.63 5.14 21.75
CA ILE A 217 -10.74 4.06 20.74
C ILE A 217 -11.34 2.81 21.39
N VAL A 218 -12.57 2.49 21.07
CA VAL A 218 -13.29 1.32 21.61
C VAL A 218 -13.20 0.09 20.73
N LEU A 219 -12.90 0.27 19.42
CA LEU A 219 -12.78 -0.82 18.47
C LEU A 219 -11.91 -0.43 17.28
N GLU A 220 -11.21 -1.42 16.71
CA GLU A 220 -10.39 -1.25 15.52
C GLU A 220 -10.75 -2.28 14.46
N SER A 221 -10.93 -1.83 13.21
CA SER A 221 -11.20 -2.71 12.07
C SER A 221 -10.62 -2.13 10.78
N ASN A 222 -10.21 -2.99 9.83
CA ASN A 222 -9.89 -2.57 8.46
C ASN A 222 -11.10 -2.72 7.52
N GLN A 223 -12.16 -3.39 7.98
CA GLN A 223 -13.37 -3.62 7.19
C GLN A 223 -14.30 -2.42 7.28
N VAL A 224 -14.36 -1.63 6.22
CA VAL A 224 -15.16 -0.38 6.17
C VAL A 224 -16.66 -0.66 6.39
N VAL A 225 -17.18 -1.75 5.83
CA VAL A 225 -18.58 -2.14 6.01
C VAL A 225 -18.86 -2.43 7.49
N THR A 226 -17.94 -3.09 8.20
CA THR A 226 -18.05 -3.34 9.64
C THR A 226 -18.05 -2.03 10.43
N ILE A 227 -17.13 -1.11 10.10
CA ILE A 227 -17.07 0.22 10.74
C ILE A 227 -18.38 0.96 10.55
N MET A 228 -18.89 1.02 9.31
CA MET A 228 -20.15 1.69 9.01
C MET A 228 -21.34 1.05 9.75
N GLY A 229 -21.41 -0.29 9.78
CA GLY A 229 -22.45 -0.98 10.54
C GLY A 229 -22.43 -0.67 12.03
N LEU A 230 -21.24 -0.58 12.63
CA LEU A 230 -21.07 -0.22 14.04
C LEU A 230 -21.44 1.24 14.31
N VAL A 231 -21.08 2.17 13.42
CA VAL A 231 -21.51 3.57 13.51
C VAL A 231 -23.03 3.66 13.41
N ALA A 232 -23.65 3.02 12.42
CA ALA A 232 -25.11 3.02 12.27
C ALA A 232 -25.84 2.42 13.48
N SER A 233 -25.22 1.50 14.20
CA SER A 233 -25.74 0.89 15.42
C SER A 233 -25.46 1.69 16.70
N GLY A 234 -24.86 2.89 16.61
CA GLY A 234 -24.62 3.76 17.75
C GLY A 234 -23.44 3.35 18.66
N VAL A 235 -22.57 2.42 18.24
CA VAL A 235 -21.41 1.96 19.04
C VAL A 235 -20.38 3.08 19.20
N GLY A 236 -20.21 3.92 18.17
CA GLY A 236 -19.26 5.04 18.21
C GLY A 236 -19.23 5.80 16.89
N ASN A 237 -18.31 6.74 16.79
CA ASN A 237 -18.07 7.55 15.61
C ASN A 237 -16.85 6.99 14.85
N ALA A 238 -16.68 7.36 13.58
CA ALA A 238 -15.52 6.96 12.81
C ALA A 238 -15.07 8.07 11.85
N PHE A 239 -13.80 8.06 11.44
CA PHE A 239 -13.31 8.90 10.36
C PHE A 239 -13.14 8.06 9.10
N LEU A 240 -13.83 8.46 8.03
CA LEU A 240 -13.78 7.81 6.72
C LEU A 240 -13.64 8.86 5.63
N LEU A 241 -13.44 8.43 4.39
CA LEU A 241 -13.49 9.31 3.23
C LEU A 241 -14.94 9.55 2.81
N ASP A 242 -15.28 10.77 2.46
CA ASP A 242 -16.63 11.17 2.04
C ASP A 242 -17.13 10.33 0.85
N MET A 243 -16.25 10.04 -0.11
CA MET A 243 -16.56 9.20 -1.27
C MET A 243 -17.07 7.79 -0.92
N VAL A 244 -16.79 7.32 0.30
CA VAL A 244 -17.12 5.97 0.76
C VAL A 244 -18.46 5.93 1.48
N VAL A 245 -18.85 7.04 2.12
CA VAL A 245 -19.99 7.10 3.07
C VAL A 245 -21.22 7.70 2.43
N HIS A 246 -21.12 8.10 1.15
CA HIS A 246 -22.22 8.74 0.45
C HIS A 246 -23.50 7.88 0.49
N ASP A 247 -24.62 8.47 0.94
CA ASP A 247 -25.95 7.85 1.03
C ASP A 247 -26.02 6.53 1.84
N THR A 248 -25.17 6.37 2.89
CA THR A 248 -25.25 5.21 3.76
C THR A 248 -26.37 5.35 4.79
N PRO A 249 -27.40 4.47 4.79
CA PRO A 249 -28.49 4.52 5.76
C PRO A 249 -27.97 4.41 7.20
N GLY A 250 -28.55 5.20 8.10
CA GLY A 250 -28.22 5.22 9.53
C GLY A 250 -26.95 5.95 9.90
N ILE A 251 -26.24 6.53 8.93
CA ILE A 251 -25.01 7.29 9.13
C ILE A 251 -25.16 8.71 8.59
N LYS A 252 -24.64 9.68 9.34
CA LYS A 252 -24.43 11.03 8.84
C LYS A 252 -22.93 11.31 8.74
N ALA A 253 -22.48 11.65 7.53
CA ALA A 253 -21.13 12.13 7.28
C ALA A 253 -21.07 13.64 7.50
N ILE A 254 -20.20 14.09 8.39
CA ILE A 254 -20.08 15.50 8.76
C ILE A 254 -18.63 15.95 8.48
N PRO A 255 -18.42 17.04 7.73
CA PRO A 255 -17.09 17.55 7.50
C PRO A 255 -16.43 18.03 8.80
N LEU A 256 -15.11 17.92 8.87
CA LEU A 256 -14.34 18.54 9.93
C LEU A 256 -14.35 20.07 9.79
N ALA A 257 -14.39 20.80 10.90
CA ALA A 257 -14.33 22.26 10.92
C ALA A 257 -13.05 22.79 10.24
N THR A 258 -11.94 22.08 10.40
CA THR A 258 -10.74 22.25 9.60
C THR A 258 -10.68 21.11 8.58
N PRO A 259 -11.06 21.35 7.31
CA PRO A 259 -11.14 20.29 6.30
C PRO A 259 -9.80 19.59 6.08
N VAL A 260 -9.84 18.27 5.94
CA VAL A 260 -8.67 17.44 5.64
C VAL A 260 -8.93 16.71 4.33
N PHE A 261 -8.20 17.11 3.31
CA PHE A 261 -8.28 16.48 2.00
C PHE A 261 -7.13 15.47 1.82
N VAL A 262 -7.41 14.44 1.06
CA VAL A 262 -6.42 13.46 0.62
C VAL A 262 -6.58 13.25 -0.88
N ASP A 263 -5.46 13.08 -1.56
CA ASP A 263 -5.43 12.72 -2.96
C ASP A 263 -5.24 11.20 -3.06
N VAL A 264 -6.15 10.53 -3.77
CA VAL A 264 -6.08 9.11 -4.08
C VAL A 264 -5.51 8.96 -5.47
N GLY A 265 -4.56 8.05 -5.65
CA GLY A 265 -3.93 7.86 -6.95
C GLY A 265 -3.38 6.46 -7.17
N LEU A 266 -3.13 6.19 -8.43
CA LEU A 266 -2.37 5.02 -8.85
C LEU A 266 -0.88 5.31 -8.68
N ALA A 267 -0.17 4.40 -8.03
CA ALA A 267 1.26 4.48 -7.77
C ALA A 267 1.99 3.26 -8.29
N TRP A 268 3.16 3.47 -8.87
CA TRP A 268 4.09 2.40 -9.29
C TRP A 268 5.53 2.85 -9.13
N LYS A 269 6.45 1.91 -9.10
CA LYS A 269 7.87 2.22 -8.93
C LYS A 269 8.43 2.91 -10.17
N ARG A 270 9.19 3.99 -9.98
CA ARG A 270 9.68 4.86 -11.06
C ARG A 270 10.61 4.12 -12.03
N ASP A 271 11.66 3.53 -11.54
CA ASP A 271 12.75 2.96 -12.34
C ASP A 271 12.61 1.44 -12.47
N ARG A 272 11.40 0.99 -12.88
CA ARG A 272 11.08 -0.42 -13.07
C ARG A 272 10.48 -0.65 -14.45
N TYR A 273 10.80 -1.78 -15.05
CA TYR A 273 10.07 -2.25 -16.22
C TYR A 273 8.60 -2.48 -15.88
N ILE A 274 7.73 -1.89 -16.67
CA ILE A 274 6.27 -2.07 -16.53
C ILE A 274 5.84 -3.03 -17.62
N SER A 275 5.30 -4.19 -17.22
CA SER A 275 4.78 -5.18 -18.17
C SER A 275 3.69 -4.57 -19.05
N ARG A 276 3.51 -5.10 -20.26
CA ARG A 276 2.45 -4.63 -21.18
C ARG A 276 1.07 -4.74 -20.55
N ALA A 277 0.83 -5.77 -19.73
CA ALA A 277 -0.41 -5.93 -18.99
C ALA A 277 -0.61 -4.78 -17.99
N ALA A 278 0.42 -4.46 -17.17
CA ALA A 278 0.37 -3.37 -16.23
C ALA A 278 0.25 -2.01 -16.93
N GLN A 279 0.97 -1.80 -18.03
CA GLN A 279 0.87 -0.59 -18.84
C GLN A 279 -0.55 -0.39 -19.39
N SER A 280 -1.21 -1.46 -19.87
CA SER A 280 -2.60 -1.40 -20.32
C SER A 280 -3.56 -0.92 -19.23
N PHE A 281 -3.33 -1.30 -17.96
CA PHE A 281 -4.15 -0.81 -16.86
C PHE A 281 -3.89 0.67 -16.55
N ILE A 282 -2.63 1.10 -16.60
CA ILE A 282 -2.26 2.50 -16.37
C ILE A 282 -2.88 3.40 -17.46
N GLU A 283 -2.76 3.01 -18.72
CA GLU A 283 -3.34 3.74 -19.86
C GLU A 283 -4.87 3.78 -19.76
N PHE A 284 -5.50 2.64 -19.49
CA PHE A 284 -6.93 2.56 -19.27
C PHE A 284 -7.40 3.47 -18.13
N SER A 285 -6.66 3.51 -17.03
CA SER A 285 -6.97 4.39 -15.90
C SER A 285 -6.85 5.87 -16.28
N LYS A 286 -5.85 6.25 -17.11
CA LYS A 286 -5.71 7.60 -17.66
C LYS A 286 -6.89 7.97 -18.55
N ASP A 287 -7.31 7.06 -19.43
CA ASP A 287 -8.44 7.29 -20.34
C ASP A 287 -9.73 7.55 -19.58
N ILE A 288 -10.04 6.73 -18.56
CA ILE A 288 -11.22 6.95 -17.71
C ILE A 288 -11.17 8.31 -17.05
N LEU A 289 -10.03 8.70 -16.47
CA LEU A 289 -9.89 9.99 -15.78
C LEU A 289 -10.04 11.17 -16.76
N SER A 290 -9.50 11.09 -17.98
CA SER A 290 -9.61 12.13 -18.98
C SER A 290 -11.06 12.33 -19.47
N HIS A 291 -11.85 11.28 -19.54
CA HIS A 291 -13.27 11.33 -19.90
C HIS A 291 -14.16 11.83 -18.73
N GLN A 292 -13.70 11.67 -17.48
CA GLN A 292 -14.42 12.10 -16.29
C GLN A 292 -14.22 13.58 -15.95
N THR A 293 -13.18 14.23 -16.45
CA THR A 293 -12.95 15.68 -16.27
C THR A 293 -14.06 16.53 -16.91
N ASN A 294 -14.91 15.97 -17.75
CA ASN A 294 -16.07 16.62 -18.37
C ASN A 294 -17.41 16.34 -17.67
N HIS A 295 -17.47 15.45 -16.68
CA HIS A 295 -18.64 15.21 -15.85
C HIS A 295 -18.18 14.92 -14.43
N THR A 296 -18.50 15.80 -13.51
CA THR A 296 -18.38 15.63 -12.06
C THR A 296 -18.89 14.24 -11.68
N ILE A 297 -17.97 13.30 -11.39
CA ILE A 297 -18.33 12.02 -10.82
C ILE A 297 -17.45 11.81 -9.58
N LEU A 298 -17.97 12.22 -8.46
CA LEU A 298 -17.95 11.56 -7.15
C LEU A 298 -18.99 12.23 -6.29
#